data_2eae1482a09fbb56ea68e681b349386d
#
_entry.id   2eae1482a09fbb56ea68e681b349386d
#
_cell.length_a   1.000
_cell.length_b   1.000
_cell.length_c   1.000
_cell.angle_alpha   90.00
_cell.angle_beta   90.00
_cell.angle_gamma   90.00
#
_symmetry.space_group_name_H-M   'P 1'
#
loop_
_entity.id
_entity.type
_entity.pdbx_description
1 polymer ?
#
loop_
_entity_poly.entity_id
_entity_poly.type
_entity_poly.pdbx_seq_one_letter_code
_entity_poly.pdbx_strand_id
1 'polypeptide(L)'
;MNQSTDDKSRLSLIWYGVAIFMSSAVLLVLEITAGRLIAPYVGVSLYSWTSIIGVILAGLSLGNWLGGRWADKGGGETAAGIVLALAGLTSIFSLLVLTFIAPVLQSSMLDLISASFIYVFTMFFVPSVLLGVVTPLLTTLALKLDVRTGHIVGRMHALAALGSIIGTFATGYWLVQYFGTRNVVLGAAFCLFVLAAPFFRRVPT
;
A
#
# COMPACT_ATOMS: atom_id res chain seq x y z
N MET A 1 3.37 16.46 -35.39
CA MET A 1 3.14 15.66 -34.16
C MET A 1 3.90 16.34 -33.04
N ASN A 2 3.24 16.81 -32.00
CA ASN A 2 3.71 17.88 -31.12
C ASN A 2 4.66 17.34 -30.05
N GLN A 3 5.95 17.69 -30.05
CA GLN A 3 6.96 17.28 -29.06
C GLN A 3 6.51 17.50 -27.60
N SER A 4 5.75 18.56 -27.35
CA SER A 4 5.23 18.88 -26.01
C SER A 4 4.20 17.86 -25.48
N THR A 5 3.48 17.16 -26.36
CA THR A 5 2.49 16.14 -25.96
C THR A 5 3.18 14.82 -25.64
N ASP A 6 4.24 14.47 -26.37
CA ASP A 6 5.04 13.27 -26.15
C ASP A 6 5.82 13.38 -24.82
N ASP A 7 6.38 14.55 -24.51
CA ASP A 7 7.08 14.80 -23.24
C ASP A 7 6.13 14.70 -22.02
N LYS A 8 4.91 15.22 -22.14
CA LYS A 8 3.91 15.09 -21.07
C LYS A 8 3.49 13.64 -20.83
N SER A 9 3.30 12.88 -21.90
CA SER A 9 2.96 11.44 -21.81
C SER A 9 4.06 10.64 -21.12
N ARG A 10 5.32 10.87 -21.51
CA ARG A 10 6.48 10.22 -20.90
C ARG A 10 6.63 10.55 -19.41
N LEU A 11 6.44 11.81 -19.04
CA LEU A 11 6.50 12.24 -17.63
C LEU A 11 5.39 11.61 -16.79
N SER A 12 4.18 11.49 -17.36
CA SER A 12 3.07 10.80 -16.69
C SER A 12 3.36 9.31 -16.50
N LEU A 13 3.90 8.65 -17.51
CA LEU A 13 4.27 7.23 -17.44
C LEU A 13 5.34 6.95 -16.39
N ILE A 14 6.36 7.83 -16.30
CA ILE A 14 7.39 7.73 -15.25
C ILE A 14 6.75 7.90 -13.86
N TRP A 15 5.88 8.89 -13.70
CA TRP A 15 5.22 9.15 -12.43
C TRP A 15 4.33 7.99 -11.98
N TYR A 16 3.57 7.37 -12.88
CA TYR A 16 2.80 6.17 -12.56
C TYR A 16 3.69 5.02 -12.11
N GLY A 17 4.83 4.83 -12.79
CA GLY A 17 5.83 3.83 -12.38
C GLY A 17 6.41 4.11 -11.00
N VAL A 18 6.76 5.35 -10.68
CA VAL A 18 7.25 5.76 -9.36
C VAL A 18 6.18 5.53 -8.29
N ALA A 19 4.93 5.90 -8.58
CA ALA A 19 3.84 5.72 -7.63
C ALA A 19 3.55 4.24 -7.34
N ILE A 20 3.58 3.36 -8.36
CA ILE A 20 3.47 1.90 -8.19
C ILE A 20 4.64 1.35 -7.37
N PHE A 21 5.86 1.72 -7.71
CA PHE A 21 7.06 1.29 -6.99
C PHE A 21 6.99 1.67 -5.51
N MET A 22 6.71 2.94 -5.21
CA MET A 22 6.68 3.46 -3.85
C MET A 22 5.49 2.93 -3.04
N SER A 23 4.29 2.82 -3.64
CA SER A 23 3.13 2.25 -2.95
C SER A 23 3.31 0.77 -2.62
N SER A 24 3.95 0.01 -3.51
CA SER A 24 4.31 -1.39 -3.26
C SER A 24 5.41 -1.53 -2.18
N ALA A 25 6.39 -0.61 -2.17
CA ALA A 25 7.38 -0.55 -1.09
C ALA A 25 6.71 -0.27 0.26
N VAL A 26 5.81 0.73 0.31
CA VAL A 26 5.07 1.07 1.53
C VAL A 26 4.21 -0.09 2.02
N LEU A 27 3.58 -0.85 1.13
CA LEU A 27 2.81 -2.04 1.52
C LEU A 27 3.68 -3.02 2.33
N LEU A 28 4.87 -3.35 1.84
CA LEU A 28 5.79 -4.27 2.52
C LEU A 28 6.41 -3.65 3.78
N VAL A 29 6.63 -2.33 3.78
CA VAL A 29 6.99 -1.59 5.01
C VAL A 29 5.92 -1.79 6.08
N LEU A 30 4.64 -1.63 5.75
CA LEU A 30 3.53 -1.83 6.68
C LEU A 30 3.41 -3.29 7.11
N GLU A 31 3.61 -4.26 6.21
CA GLU A 31 3.55 -5.69 6.51
C GLU A 31 4.58 -6.10 7.57
N ILE A 32 5.85 -5.73 7.38
CA ILE A 32 6.91 -6.06 8.34
C ILE A 32 6.71 -5.30 9.65
N THR A 33 6.26 -4.05 9.55
CA THR A 33 5.97 -3.21 10.73
C THR A 33 4.79 -3.77 11.53
N ALA A 34 3.79 -4.36 10.88
CA ALA A 34 2.67 -5.04 11.53
C ALA A 34 3.14 -6.13 12.50
N GLY A 35 4.08 -6.98 12.07
CA GLY A 35 4.66 -8.01 12.91
C GLY A 35 5.30 -7.46 14.19
N ARG A 36 5.98 -6.34 14.09
CA ARG A 36 6.60 -5.67 15.23
C ARG A 36 5.59 -4.96 16.14
N LEU A 37 4.51 -4.40 15.56
CA LEU A 37 3.46 -3.72 16.32
C LEU A 37 2.63 -4.68 17.18
N ILE A 38 2.30 -5.87 16.66
CA ILE A 38 1.50 -6.84 17.40
C ILE A 38 2.32 -7.77 18.30
N ALA A 39 3.64 -7.83 18.10
CA ALA A 39 4.53 -8.72 18.87
C ALA A 39 4.41 -8.59 20.40
N PRO A 40 4.25 -7.38 21.00
CA PRO A 40 4.06 -7.26 22.44
C PRO A 40 2.79 -7.90 22.97
N TYR A 41 1.79 -8.12 22.12
CA TYR A 41 0.46 -8.59 22.50
C TYR A 41 0.24 -10.09 22.23
N VAL A 42 0.77 -10.59 21.11
CA VAL A 42 0.55 -11.98 20.65
C VAL A 42 1.86 -12.75 20.43
N GLY A 43 3.00 -12.13 20.73
CA GLY A 43 4.30 -12.73 20.50
C GLY A 43 4.69 -12.83 19.01
N VAL A 44 5.90 -13.35 18.78
CA VAL A 44 6.42 -13.66 17.45
C VAL A 44 6.30 -15.16 17.23
N SER A 45 5.34 -15.58 16.43
CA SER A 45 5.03 -16.98 16.18
C SER A 45 4.67 -17.21 14.70
N LEU A 46 4.63 -18.48 14.30
CA LEU A 46 4.11 -18.83 12.97
C LEU A 46 2.67 -18.35 12.79
N TYR A 47 1.84 -18.43 13.82
CA TYR A 47 0.43 -17.98 13.78
C TYR A 47 0.32 -16.47 13.54
N SER A 48 1.14 -15.68 14.22
CA SER A 48 1.17 -14.22 14.03
C SER A 48 1.56 -13.86 12.59
N TRP A 49 2.62 -14.48 12.06
CA TRP A 49 3.07 -14.25 10.68
C TRP A 49 2.07 -14.74 9.65
N THR A 50 1.44 -15.91 9.85
CA THR A 50 0.40 -16.42 8.96
C THR A 50 -0.79 -15.46 8.91
N SER A 51 -1.21 -14.91 10.06
CA SER A 51 -2.29 -13.92 10.12
C SER A 51 -1.93 -12.63 9.37
N ILE A 52 -0.69 -12.12 9.53
CA ILE A 52 -0.22 -10.92 8.83
C ILE A 52 -0.25 -11.12 7.32
N ILE A 53 0.44 -12.15 6.84
CA ILE A 53 0.54 -12.45 5.41
C ILE A 53 -0.86 -12.71 4.83
N GLY A 54 -1.66 -13.54 5.49
CA GLY A 54 -3.00 -13.90 5.01
C GLY A 54 -3.94 -12.71 4.90
N VAL A 55 -4.01 -11.86 5.92
CA VAL A 55 -4.89 -10.67 5.92
C VAL A 55 -4.44 -9.65 4.89
N ILE A 56 -3.13 -9.37 4.80
CA ILE A 56 -2.60 -8.37 3.87
C ILE A 56 -2.78 -8.85 2.42
N LEU A 57 -2.52 -10.13 2.13
CA LEU A 57 -2.76 -10.69 0.80
C LEU A 57 -4.25 -10.72 0.44
N ALA A 58 -5.14 -11.02 1.39
CA ALA A 58 -6.58 -10.94 1.17
C ALA A 58 -7.02 -9.50 0.86
N GLY A 59 -6.52 -8.53 1.61
CA GLY A 59 -6.74 -7.10 1.34
C GLY A 59 -6.23 -6.68 -0.02
N LEU A 60 -4.99 -7.06 -0.36
CA LEU A 60 -4.37 -6.79 -1.66
C LEU A 60 -5.17 -7.41 -2.82
N SER A 61 -5.63 -8.66 -2.67
CA SER A 61 -6.44 -9.35 -3.66
C SER A 61 -7.76 -8.63 -3.91
N LEU A 62 -8.48 -8.28 -2.84
CA LEU A 62 -9.71 -7.50 -2.94
C LEU A 62 -9.46 -6.12 -3.56
N GLY A 63 -8.39 -5.46 -3.15
CA GLY A 63 -7.97 -4.17 -3.68
C GLY A 63 -7.67 -4.22 -5.18
N ASN A 64 -6.92 -5.21 -5.63
CA ASN A 64 -6.63 -5.41 -7.04
C ASN A 64 -7.92 -5.62 -7.87
N TRP A 65 -8.85 -6.40 -7.36
CA TRP A 65 -10.14 -6.63 -8.03
C TRP A 65 -11.00 -5.34 -8.11
N LEU A 66 -11.09 -4.60 -7.00
CA LEU A 66 -11.82 -3.33 -6.95
C LEU A 66 -11.15 -2.26 -7.84
N GLY A 67 -9.82 -2.20 -7.81
CA GLY A 67 -9.03 -1.26 -8.59
C GLY A 67 -9.18 -1.50 -10.10
N GLY A 68 -9.16 -2.76 -10.54
CA GLY A 68 -9.44 -3.13 -11.93
C GLY A 68 -10.83 -2.68 -12.36
N ARG A 69 -11.87 -3.01 -11.56
CA ARG A 69 -13.23 -2.57 -11.85
C ARG A 69 -13.42 -1.06 -11.90
N TRP A 70 -12.74 -0.36 -11.01
CA TRP A 70 -12.81 1.10 -10.97
C TRP A 70 -12.09 1.72 -12.18
N ALA A 71 -10.96 1.16 -12.57
CA ALA A 71 -10.22 1.56 -13.76
C ALA A 71 -11.08 1.41 -15.05
N ASP A 72 -11.79 0.28 -15.18
CA ASP A 72 -12.70 0.01 -16.31
C ASP A 72 -13.89 0.99 -16.37
N LYS A 73 -14.35 1.48 -15.21
CA LYS A 73 -15.41 2.50 -15.11
C LYS A 73 -14.93 3.93 -15.33
N GLY A 74 -13.69 4.13 -15.75
CA GLY A 74 -13.10 5.44 -16.03
C GLY A 74 -12.42 6.10 -14.83
N GLY A 75 -11.99 5.32 -13.85
CA GLY A 75 -11.15 5.82 -12.76
C GLY A 75 -9.93 6.56 -13.30
N GLY A 76 -9.80 7.86 -12.97
CA GLY A 76 -8.75 8.75 -13.45
C GLY A 76 -7.62 8.97 -12.44
N GLU A 77 -6.74 9.91 -12.76
CA GLU A 77 -5.62 10.31 -11.89
C GLU A 77 -6.10 10.74 -10.50
N THR A 78 -7.19 11.51 -10.42
CA THR A 78 -7.78 11.96 -9.16
C THR A 78 -8.17 10.78 -8.27
N ALA A 79 -8.71 9.70 -8.86
CA ALA A 79 -9.04 8.48 -8.11
C ALA A 79 -7.78 7.86 -7.48
N ALA A 80 -6.67 7.81 -8.23
CA ALA A 80 -5.40 7.32 -7.70
C ALA A 80 -4.89 8.18 -6.54
N GLY A 81 -4.98 9.51 -6.66
CA GLY A 81 -4.64 10.45 -5.59
C GLY A 81 -5.47 10.23 -4.33
N ILE A 82 -6.78 10.08 -4.46
CA ILE A 82 -7.70 9.82 -3.34
C ILE A 82 -7.34 8.49 -2.65
N VAL A 83 -7.12 7.43 -3.42
CA VAL A 83 -6.77 6.11 -2.86
C VAL A 83 -5.46 6.16 -2.09
N LEU A 84 -4.42 6.81 -2.64
CA LEU A 84 -3.13 6.98 -1.95
C LEU A 84 -3.28 7.80 -0.66
N ALA A 85 -4.03 8.89 -0.68
CA ALA A 85 -4.28 9.69 0.50
C ALA A 85 -5.07 8.92 1.57
N LEU A 86 -6.11 8.18 1.18
CA LEU A 86 -6.86 7.32 2.10
C LEU A 86 -6.01 6.18 2.66
N ALA A 87 -5.13 5.58 1.86
CA ALA A 87 -4.18 4.57 2.33
C ALA A 87 -3.23 5.15 3.39
N GLY A 88 -2.72 6.37 3.19
CA GLY A 88 -1.92 7.08 4.19
C GLY A 88 -2.71 7.35 5.47
N LEU A 89 -3.94 7.86 5.34
CA LEU A 89 -4.80 8.13 6.49
C LEU A 89 -5.13 6.88 7.30
N THR A 90 -5.52 5.80 6.63
CA THR A 90 -5.85 4.52 7.30
C THR A 90 -4.63 3.86 7.92
N SER A 91 -3.43 4.05 7.35
CA SER A 91 -2.17 3.61 7.96
C SER A 91 -1.86 4.36 9.27
N ILE A 92 -2.12 5.65 9.36
CA ILE A 92 -2.02 6.39 10.62
C ILE A 92 -3.10 5.91 11.60
N PHE A 93 -4.32 5.73 11.11
CA PHE A 93 -5.44 5.28 11.94
C PHE A 93 -5.20 3.89 12.54
N SER A 94 -4.42 3.02 11.89
CA SER A 94 -4.06 1.71 12.45
C SER A 94 -3.34 1.81 13.81
N LEU A 95 -2.53 2.86 14.03
CA LEU A 95 -1.87 3.11 15.32
C LEU A 95 -2.85 3.50 16.41
N LEU A 96 -3.91 4.25 16.06
CA LEU A 96 -4.99 4.58 16.99
C LEU A 96 -5.83 3.33 17.31
N VAL A 97 -6.16 2.56 16.29
CA VAL A 97 -6.89 1.29 16.44
C VAL A 97 -6.17 0.36 17.42
N LEU A 98 -4.85 0.23 17.31
CA LEU A 98 -4.05 -0.57 18.24
C LEU A 98 -4.23 -0.10 19.68
N THR A 99 -4.23 1.20 19.94
CA THR A 99 -4.36 1.77 21.29
C THR A 99 -5.70 1.43 21.93
N PHE A 100 -6.79 1.36 21.16
CA PHE A 100 -8.12 1.03 21.66
C PHE A 100 -8.38 -0.48 21.70
N ILE A 101 -7.88 -1.24 20.75
CA ILE A 101 -8.12 -2.68 20.64
C ILE A 101 -7.25 -3.48 21.62
N ALA A 102 -6.02 -3.05 21.88
CA ALA A 102 -5.10 -3.80 22.70
C ALA A 102 -5.63 -4.11 24.11
N PRO A 103 -6.20 -3.16 24.88
CA PRO A 103 -6.75 -3.47 26.20
C PRO A 103 -7.92 -4.46 26.15
N VAL A 104 -8.78 -4.33 25.12
CA VAL A 104 -9.97 -5.18 24.94
C VAL A 104 -9.56 -6.62 24.63
N LEU A 105 -8.61 -6.83 23.72
CA LEU A 105 -8.16 -8.17 23.36
C LEU A 105 -7.32 -8.81 24.47
N GLN A 106 -6.53 -8.04 25.23
CA GLN A 106 -5.78 -8.56 26.36
C GLN A 106 -6.67 -9.01 27.53
N SER A 107 -7.82 -8.38 27.72
CA SER A 107 -8.81 -8.80 28.73
C SER A 107 -9.69 -9.95 28.25
N SER A 108 -9.69 -10.27 26.97
CA SER A 108 -10.45 -11.37 26.40
C SER A 108 -9.68 -12.69 26.55
N MET A 109 -10.41 -13.79 26.78
CA MET A 109 -9.82 -15.14 26.80
C MET A 109 -9.67 -15.74 25.39
N LEU A 110 -9.28 -14.92 24.41
CA LEU A 110 -9.07 -15.39 23.04
C LEU A 110 -7.79 -16.22 22.93
N ASP A 111 -7.84 -17.27 22.15
CA ASP A 111 -6.66 -18.01 21.75
C ASP A 111 -5.73 -17.18 20.87
N LEU A 112 -4.46 -17.58 20.80
CA LEU A 112 -3.41 -16.85 20.09
C LEU A 112 -3.72 -16.62 18.60
N ILE A 113 -4.37 -17.59 17.96
CA ILE A 113 -4.71 -17.54 16.53
C ILE A 113 -5.76 -16.45 16.29
N SER A 114 -6.86 -16.50 17.02
CA SER A 114 -7.96 -15.53 16.91
C SER A 114 -7.51 -14.12 17.28
N ALA A 115 -6.74 -13.97 18.34
CA ALA A 115 -6.19 -12.68 18.73
C ALA A 115 -5.28 -12.09 17.64
N SER A 116 -4.34 -12.88 17.11
CA SER A 116 -3.44 -12.43 16.04
C SER A 116 -4.22 -11.98 14.79
N PHE A 117 -5.21 -12.79 14.38
CA PHE A 117 -6.04 -12.46 13.23
C PHE A 117 -6.83 -11.15 13.43
N ILE A 118 -7.47 -10.96 14.59
CA ILE A 118 -8.27 -9.77 14.89
C ILE A 118 -7.38 -8.51 14.90
N TYR A 119 -6.21 -8.56 15.56
CA TYR A 119 -5.27 -7.43 15.55
C TYR A 119 -4.92 -7.01 14.13
N VAL A 120 -4.48 -7.97 13.32
CA VAL A 120 -4.02 -7.67 11.95
C VAL A 120 -5.17 -7.22 11.07
N PHE A 121 -6.31 -7.88 11.14
CA PHE A 121 -7.48 -7.57 10.32
C PHE A 121 -7.98 -6.15 10.57
N THR A 122 -8.15 -5.78 11.83
CA THR A 122 -8.68 -4.46 12.20
C THR A 122 -7.71 -3.32 11.87
N MET A 123 -6.40 -3.58 11.93
CA MET A 123 -5.38 -2.55 11.70
C MET A 123 -4.98 -2.42 10.22
N PHE A 124 -4.80 -3.54 9.52
CA PHE A 124 -4.09 -3.54 8.23
C PHE A 124 -4.93 -3.98 7.04
N PHE A 125 -6.12 -4.54 7.23
CA PHE A 125 -6.96 -4.98 6.11
C PHE A 125 -7.34 -3.80 5.20
N VAL A 126 -7.84 -2.70 5.76
CA VAL A 126 -8.26 -1.53 4.98
C VAL A 126 -7.10 -0.85 4.25
N PRO A 127 -5.96 -0.53 4.90
CA PRO A 127 -4.78 -0.02 4.19
C PRO A 127 -4.32 -0.94 3.05
N SER A 128 -4.34 -2.26 3.24
CA SER A 128 -3.93 -3.23 2.22
C SER A 128 -4.88 -3.25 1.02
N VAL A 129 -6.20 -3.16 1.25
CA VAL A 129 -7.19 -3.02 0.17
C VAL A 129 -6.91 -1.76 -0.65
N LEU A 130 -6.72 -0.62 0.01
CA LEU A 130 -6.47 0.66 -0.68
C LEU A 130 -5.16 0.61 -1.49
N LEU A 131 -4.08 0.09 -0.92
CA LEU A 131 -2.81 -0.07 -1.64
C LEU A 131 -2.93 -1.05 -2.81
N GLY A 132 -3.77 -2.10 -2.68
CA GLY A 132 -4.08 -3.01 -3.76
C GLY A 132 -4.78 -2.33 -4.95
N VAL A 133 -5.62 -1.33 -4.72
CA VAL A 133 -6.30 -0.58 -5.80
C VAL A 133 -5.32 0.19 -6.68
N VAL A 134 -4.18 0.65 -6.14
CA VAL A 134 -3.25 1.56 -6.83
C VAL A 134 -2.66 0.93 -8.11
N THR A 135 -2.17 -0.30 -8.02
CA THR A 135 -1.45 -0.95 -9.12
C THR A 135 -2.31 -1.12 -10.38
N PRO A 136 -3.51 -1.77 -10.35
CA PRO A 136 -4.33 -1.92 -11.55
C PRO A 136 -4.84 -0.57 -12.07
N LEU A 137 -5.18 0.37 -11.19
CA LEU A 137 -5.66 1.69 -11.58
C LEU A 137 -4.59 2.47 -12.37
N LEU A 138 -3.36 2.56 -11.84
CA LEU A 138 -2.26 3.26 -12.51
C LEU A 138 -1.75 2.51 -13.75
N THR A 139 -1.78 1.17 -13.76
CA THR A 139 -1.43 0.38 -14.93
C THR A 139 -2.40 0.65 -16.08
N THR A 140 -3.71 0.72 -15.81
CA THR A 140 -4.71 1.05 -16.82
C THR A 140 -4.53 2.48 -17.36
N LEU A 141 -4.20 3.45 -16.49
CA LEU A 141 -3.87 4.81 -16.94
C LEU A 141 -2.61 4.84 -17.83
N ALA A 142 -1.60 4.06 -17.49
CA ALA A 142 -0.38 3.92 -18.28
C ALA A 142 -0.65 3.31 -19.67
N LEU A 143 -1.56 2.32 -19.76
CA LEU A 143 -1.97 1.70 -21.01
C LEU A 143 -2.68 2.66 -21.98
N LYS A 144 -3.29 3.73 -21.48
CA LYS A 144 -3.88 4.78 -22.33
C LYS A 144 -2.82 5.67 -22.99
N LEU A 145 -1.59 5.66 -22.51
CA LEU A 145 -0.48 6.49 -23.00
C LEU A 145 0.46 5.76 -23.98
N ASP A 146 0.46 4.42 -24.00
CA ASP A 146 1.32 3.63 -24.88
C ASP A 146 0.57 2.37 -25.38
N VAL A 147 0.63 2.13 -26.66
CA VAL A 147 -0.05 0.99 -27.32
C VAL A 147 0.59 -0.37 -27.05
N ARG A 148 1.80 -0.41 -26.49
CA ARG A 148 2.55 -1.66 -26.22
C ARG A 148 2.10 -2.30 -24.90
N THR A 149 0.92 -2.89 -24.89
CA THR A 149 0.26 -3.44 -23.70
C THR A 149 1.16 -4.37 -22.87
N GLY A 150 1.79 -5.37 -23.49
CA GLY A 150 2.66 -6.32 -22.76
C GLY A 150 3.87 -5.65 -22.11
N HIS A 151 4.48 -4.68 -22.78
CA HIS A 151 5.62 -3.93 -22.26
C HIS A 151 5.21 -3.08 -21.03
N ILE A 152 4.09 -2.36 -21.12
CA ILE A 152 3.59 -1.52 -20.01
C ILE A 152 3.23 -2.37 -18.80
N VAL A 153 2.43 -3.42 -18.97
CA VAL A 153 2.02 -4.31 -17.87
C VAL A 153 3.25 -4.95 -17.22
N GLY A 154 4.16 -5.51 -18.02
CA GLY A 154 5.39 -6.12 -17.49
C GLY A 154 6.25 -5.13 -16.71
N ARG A 155 6.42 -3.90 -17.22
CA ARG A 155 7.17 -2.84 -16.55
C ARG A 155 6.54 -2.41 -15.23
N MET A 156 5.22 -2.21 -15.19
CA MET A 156 4.52 -1.83 -13.95
C MET A 156 4.60 -2.92 -12.88
N HIS A 157 4.43 -4.20 -13.26
CA HIS A 157 4.61 -5.32 -12.34
C HIS A 157 6.06 -5.47 -11.85
N ALA A 158 7.05 -5.29 -12.73
CA ALA A 158 8.45 -5.31 -12.33
C ALA A 158 8.77 -4.20 -11.32
N LEU A 159 8.26 -2.98 -11.55
CA LEU A 159 8.43 -1.86 -10.61
C LEU A 159 7.74 -2.14 -9.26
N ALA A 160 6.53 -2.73 -9.27
CA ALA A 160 5.86 -3.14 -8.04
C ALA A 160 6.69 -4.16 -7.25
N ALA A 161 7.20 -5.19 -7.93
CA ALA A 161 8.04 -6.21 -7.30
C ALA A 161 9.34 -5.63 -6.72
N LEU A 162 10.02 -4.77 -7.48
CA LEU A 162 11.25 -4.09 -7.02
C LEU A 162 10.96 -3.19 -5.82
N GLY A 163 9.86 -2.45 -5.84
CA GLY A 163 9.43 -1.65 -4.69
C GLY A 163 9.21 -2.50 -3.44
N SER A 164 8.50 -3.62 -3.59
CA SER A 164 8.27 -4.58 -2.51
C SER A 164 9.56 -5.15 -1.94
N ILE A 165 10.50 -5.54 -2.78
CA ILE A 165 11.81 -6.05 -2.36
C ILE A 165 12.57 -4.99 -1.56
N ILE A 166 12.67 -3.77 -2.09
CA ILE A 166 13.39 -2.68 -1.44
C ILE A 166 12.70 -2.30 -0.13
N GLY A 167 11.38 -2.19 -0.10
CA GLY A 167 10.61 -1.93 1.11
C GLY A 167 10.85 -2.98 2.19
N THR A 168 10.87 -4.26 1.81
CA THR A 168 11.15 -5.38 2.71
C THR A 168 12.54 -5.24 3.36
N PHE A 169 13.59 -5.13 2.55
CA PHE A 169 14.96 -5.06 3.07
C PHE A 169 15.20 -3.77 3.85
N ALA A 170 14.72 -2.63 3.35
CA ALA A 170 14.86 -1.36 4.05
C ALA A 170 14.21 -1.40 5.43
N THR A 171 13.02 -1.98 5.54
CA THR A 171 12.30 -2.07 6.81
C THR A 171 12.97 -3.04 7.77
N GLY A 172 13.31 -4.23 7.30
CA GLY A 172 13.88 -5.29 8.14
C GLY A 172 15.28 -4.95 8.68
N TYR A 173 16.11 -4.29 7.88
CA TYR A 173 17.49 -4.02 8.25
C TYR A 173 17.73 -2.63 8.85
N TRP A 174 16.96 -1.61 8.46
CA TRP A 174 17.24 -0.24 8.84
C TRP A 174 16.07 0.52 9.44
N LEU A 175 14.92 0.61 8.75
CA LEU A 175 13.87 1.54 9.16
C LEU A 175 13.36 1.28 10.57
N VAL A 176 13.02 0.04 10.90
CA VAL A 176 12.51 -0.31 12.24
C VAL A 176 13.60 -0.14 13.32
N GLN A 177 14.84 -0.48 12.99
CA GLN A 177 15.96 -0.40 13.93
C GLN A 177 16.30 1.05 14.32
N TYR A 178 16.34 1.97 13.34
CA TYR A 178 16.75 3.35 13.57
C TYR A 178 15.62 4.30 13.96
N PHE A 179 14.44 4.09 13.41
CA PHE A 179 13.31 5.02 13.61
C PHE A 179 12.24 4.48 14.56
N GLY A 180 12.24 3.19 14.83
CA GLY A 180 11.20 2.54 15.61
C GLY A 180 9.90 2.36 14.82
N THR A 181 9.09 1.39 15.25
CA THR A 181 7.94 0.90 14.52
C THR A 181 6.87 1.97 14.24
N ARG A 182 6.56 2.81 15.24
CA ARG A 182 5.54 3.87 15.11
C ARG A 182 5.95 4.94 14.09
N ASN A 183 7.20 5.39 14.14
CA ASN A 183 7.69 6.43 13.22
C ASN A 183 7.80 5.90 11.78
N VAL A 184 8.06 4.61 11.61
CA VAL A 184 8.07 3.96 10.28
C VAL A 184 6.67 3.99 9.67
N VAL A 185 5.61 3.69 10.42
CA VAL A 185 4.21 3.80 9.94
C VAL A 185 3.88 5.25 9.57
N LEU A 186 4.26 6.22 10.40
CA LEU A 186 4.03 7.64 10.12
C LEU A 186 4.80 8.11 8.87
N GLY A 187 6.04 7.67 8.71
CA GLY A 187 6.86 7.95 7.52
C GLY A 187 6.27 7.32 6.25
N ALA A 188 5.77 6.08 6.35
CA ALA A 188 5.07 5.39 5.27
C ALA A 188 3.80 6.15 4.85
N ALA A 189 2.99 6.59 5.81
CA ALA A 189 1.80 7.39 5.57
C ALA A 189 2.15 8.75 4.94
N PHE A 190 3.18 9.43 5.43
CA PHE A 190 3.67 10.68 4.84
C PHE A 190 4.13 10.50 3.39
N CYS A 191 4.84 9.42 3.09
CA CYS A 191 5.24 9.06 1.74
C CYS A 191 4.02 8.92 0.81
N LEU A 192 2.94 8.27 1.27
CA LEU A 192 1.70 8.12 0.51
C LEU A 192 1.01 9.47 0.24
N PHE A 193 0.99 10.40 1.20
CA PHE A 193 0.46 11.75 0.98
C PHE A 193 1.29 12.54 -0.04
N VAL A 194 2.61 12.45 0.02
CA VAL A 194 3.49 13.08 -0.97
C VAL A 194 3.26 12.52 -2.36
N LEU A 195 3.06 11.20 -2.48
CA LEU A 195 2.74 10.54 -3.74
C LEU A 195 1.36 10.93 -4.27
N ALA A 196 0.38 11.18 -3.40
CA ALA A 196 -0.96 11.58 -3.78
C ALA A 196 -1.03 13.01 -4.35
N ALA A 197 -0.20 13.92 -3.85
CA ALA A 197 -0.28 15.36 -4.16
C ALA A 197 -0.25 15.72 -5.65
N PRO A 198 0.63 15.14 -6.50
CA PRO A 198 0.65 15.44 -7.93
C PRO A 198 -0.59 14.98 -8.69
N PHE A 199 -1.29 13.95 -8.21
CA PHE A 199 -2.52 13.46 -8.86
C PHE A 199 -3.69 14.41 -8.71
N PHE A 200 -3.68 15.29 -7.70
CA PHE A 200 -4.69 16.34 -7.53
C PHE A 200 -4.36 17.60 -8.35
N ARG A 201 -3.08 17.84 -8.66
CA ARG A 201 -2.65 19.00 -9.44
C ARG A 201 -2.81 18.81 -10.96
N ARG A 202 -2.87 17.56 -11.42
CA ARG A 202 -3.11 17.21 -12.81
C ARG A 202 -4.60 17.02 -13.05
N VAL A 203 -5.38 18.10 -12.89
CA VAL A 203 -6.81 18.11 -13.26
C VAL A 203 -6.88 17.85 -14.77
N PRO A 204 -7.64 16.86 -15.23
CA PRO A 204 -7.83 16.63 -16.67
C PRO A 204 -8.60 17.83 -17.24
N THR A 205 -8.00 18.52 -18.20
CA THR A 205 -8.70 19.44 -19.11
C THR A 205 -9.41 18.64 -20.17
#